data_add993bd59acb53281d8f986acf0a1de
#
_entry.id   add993bd59acb53281d8f986acf0a1de
#
_cell.length_a   1.000
_cell.length_b   1.000
_cell.length_c   1.000
_cell.angle_alpha   90.00
_cell.angle_beta   90.00
_cell.angle_gamma   90.00
#
_symmetry.space_group_name_H-M   'P 1'
#
loop_
_entity.id
_entity.type
_entity.pdbx_description
1 polymer ?
#
loop_
_entity_poly.entity_id
_entity_poly.type
_entity_poly.pdbx_seq_one_letter_code
_entity_poly.pdbx_strand_id
1 'polypeptide(L)'
;PEYAVIGRVARRIWAKALAKKYGANPRAQMLKYHIQTSGRSLHAQEIDFNDIRTTLQALYAIYDNCNSLHTNAYDEAITTPTEESVRRAMAIQLIINRELGLAKNENPLQGAFIIEELTELVENAVLTEFDRITERGGVLGAMETMYQRSKIQEESLYYETLKHTGEFPIIGVNTFLSSKGSPTVLPREVIRATEEEKEYQITMLTALQEGNKDKLKVDLARLQEKAIKNENLFAELMETCKYASLGQVTESLFQVGGQYRRNM
;
A
#
# COMPACT_ATOMS: atom_id res chain seq x y z
N PRO A 1 -15.02 10.33 8.37
CA PRO A 1 -14.60 10.63 9.76
C PRO A 1 -13.81 9.48 10.40
N GLU A 2 -14.04 8.22 10.01
CA GLU A 2 -13.36 7.01 10.52
C GLU A 2 -11.83 7.07 10.39
N TYR A 3 -11.34 7.67 9.31
CA TYR A 3 -9.90 7.81 9.07
C TYR A 3 -9.18 8.63 10.15
N ALA A 4 -9.90 9.49 10.87
CA ALA A 4 -9.33 10.25 11.98
C ALA A 4 -8.99 9.39 13.22
N VAL A 5 -9.51 8.17 13.30
CA VAL A 5 -9.37 7.30 14.48
C VAL A 5 -8.83 5.90 14.20
N ILE A 6 -8.62 5.52 12.93
CA ILE A 6 -8.18 4.15 12.56
C ILE A 6 -6.87 3.77 13.26
N GLY A 7 -5.86 4.62 13.23
CA GLY A 7 -4.59 4.35 13.89
C GLY A 7 -4.71 4.33 15.42
N ARG A 8 -5.56 5.19 15.98
CA ARG A 8 -5.88 5.21 17.42
C ARG A 8 -6.53 3.89 17.86
N VAL A 9 -7.50 3.39 17.08
CA VAL A 9 -8.12 2.09 17.31
C VAL A 9 -7.11 0.96 17.17
N ALA A 10 -6.29 0.98 16.15
CA ALA A 10 -5.24 -0.03 15.94
C ALA A 10 -4.27 -0.08 17.12
N ARG A 11 -3.79 1.06 17.62
CA ARG A 11 -2.93 1.11 18.83
C ARG A 11 -3.64 0.53 20.06
N ARG A 12 -4.91 0.85 20.23
CA ARG A 12 -5.70 0.41 21.37
C ARG A 12 -5.94 -1.11 21.36
N ILE A 13 -6.34 -1.67 20.23
CA ILE A 13 -6.52 -3.12 20.06
C ILE A 13 -5.18 -3.85 20.20
N TRP A 14 -4.12 -3.36 19.56
CA TRP A 14 -2.77 -3.93 19.66
C TRP A 14 -2.28 -4.00 21.11
N ALA A 15 -2.32 -2.88 21.82
CA ALA A 15 -1.86 -2.82 23.21
C ALA A 15 -2.66 -3.79 24.11
N LYS A 16 -3.99 -3.80 24.00
CA LYS A 16 -4.85 -4.71 24.77
C LYS A 16 -4.56 -6.18 24.46
N ALA A 17 -4.44 -6.52 23.18
CA ALA A 17 -4.19 -7.89 22.76
C ALA A 17 -2.79 -8.37 23.22
N LEU A 18 -1.75 -7.59 23.01
CA LEU A 18 -0.39 -7.96 23.41
C LEU A 18 -0.25 -8.08 24.94
N ALA A 19 -0.84 -7.17 25.68
CA ALA A 19 -0.82 -7.25 27.13
C ALA A 19 -1.59 -8.46 27.67
N LYS A 20 -2.87 -8.63 27.26
CA LYS A 20 -3.78 -9.60 27.88
C LYS A 20 -3.61 -11.02 27.34
N LYS A 21 -3.37 -11.16 26.02
CA LYS A 21 -3.29 -12.48 25.38
C LYS A 21 -1.87 -13.05 25.37
N TYR A 22 -0.86 -12.19 25.26
CA TYR A 22 0.54 -12.62 25.08
C TYR A 22 1.45 -12.24 26.25
N GLY A 23 0.97 -11.49 27.25
CA GLY A 23 1.79 -11.06 28.38
C GLY A 23 2.99 -10.19 27.98
N ALA A 24 2.88 -9.47 26.87
CA ALA A 24 3.98 -8.71 26.30
C ALA A 24 4.39 -7.53 27.18
N ASN A 25 5.67 -7.19 27.15
CA ASN A 25 6.19 -6.04 27.89
C ASN A 25 5.66 -4.69 27.32
N PRO A 26 5.73 -3.59 28.09
CA PRO A 26 5.18 -2.30 27.66
C PRO A 26 5.72 -1.80 26.32
N ARG A 27 6.99 -2.07 25.97
CA ARG A 27 7.57 -1.68 24.69
C ARG A 27 6.92 -2.41 23.51
N ALA A 28 6.63 -3.69 23.65
CA ALA A 28 5.96 -4.48 22.63
C ALA A 28 4.48 -4.10 22.45
N GLN A 29 3.85 -3.52 23.47
CA GLN A 29 2.49 -3.01 23.41
C GLN A 29 2.36 -1.71 22.59
N MET A 30 3.46 -1.02 22.32
CA MET A 30 3.47 0.21 21.51
C MET A 30 3.47 -0.13 20.03
N LEU A 31 2.32 -0.01 19.38
CA LEU A 31 2.22 -0.18 17.93
C LEU A 31 2.95 0.98 17.22
N LYS A 32 3.84 0.62 16.31
CA LYS A 32 4.41 1.55 15.34
C LYS A 32 3.84 1.23 13.96
N TYR A 33 3.39 2.26 13.25
CA TYR A 33 2.80 2.07 11.94
C TYR A 33 3.11 3.22 10.99
N HIS A 34 3.09 2.88 9.74
CA HIS A 34 3.26 3.80 8.62
C HIS A 34 1.91 4.10 7.99
N ILE A 35 1.67 5.36 7.62
CA ILE A 35 0.52 5.76 6.80
C ILE A 35 1.02 6.21 5.43
N GLN A 36 0.34 5.75 4.41
CA GLN A 36 0.46 6.24 3.04
C GLN A 36 -0.85 6.90 2.65
N THR A 37 -0.77 8.08 2.03
CA THR A 37 -1.95 8.70 1.41
C THR A 37 -2.50 7.80 0.30
N SER A 38 -3.82 7.86 0.05
CA SER A 38 -4.49 6.89 -0.82
C SER A 38 -4.28 7.19 -2.30
N GLY A 39 -3.70 6.26 -3.05
CA GLY A 39 -3.63 6.34 -4.51
C GLY A 39 -5.01 6.28 -5.19
N ARG A 40 -6.03 5.69 -4.55
CA ARG A 40 -7.42 5.65 -5.07
C ARG A 40 -8.08 7.02 -5.12
N SER A 41 -7.60 7.99 -4.37
CA SER A 41 -8.10 9.37 -4.38
C SER A 41 -7.45 10.25 -5.45
N LEU A 42 -6.44 9.75 -6.15
CA LEU A 42 -5.78 10.47 -7.23
C LEU A 42 -6.54 10.26 -8.54
N HIS A 43 -6.85 11.36 -9.21
CA HIS A 43 -7.59 11.37 -10.46
C HIS A 43 -6.79 12.04 -11.56
N ALA A 44 -6.94 11.53 -12.79
CA ALA A 44 -6.28 12.09 -13.97
C ALA A 44 -6.93 13.40 -14.44
N GLN A 45 -8.23 13.56 -14.18
CA GLN A 45 -8.96 14.81 -14.45
C GLN A 45 -8.67 15.84 -13.38
N GLU A 46 -8.47 17.08 -13.77
CA GLU A 46 -8.07 18.18 -12.87
C GLU A 46 -6.95 17.76 -11.91
N ILE A 47 -5.89 17.23 -12.51
CA ILE A 47 -4.80 16.53 -11.83
C ILE A 47 -4.15 17.36 -10.72
N ASP A 48 -4.13 18.69 -10.83
CA ASP A 48 -3.59 19.59 -9.81
C ASP A 48 -4.35 19.53 -8.48
N PHE A 49 -5.63 19.14 -8.49
CA PHE A 49 -6.40 18.97 -7.26
C PHE A 49 -5.89 17.81 -6.40
N ASN A 50 -5.07 16.93 -6.96
CA ASN A 50 -4.51 15.80 -6.22
C ASN A 50 -3.58 16.24 -5.09
N ASP A 51 -2.84 17.34 -5.25
CA ASP A 51 -2.03 17.89 -4.15
C ASP A 51 -2.88 18.33 -2.96
N ILE A 52 -4.08 18.89 -3.22
CA ILE A 52 -5.02 19.28 -2.16
C ILE A 52 -5.51 18.02 -1.43
N ARG A 53 -5.89 16.98 -2.19
CA ARG A 53 -6.34 15.69 -1.62
C ARG A 53 -5.25 15.05 -0.78
N THR A 54 -4.03 14.99 -1.29
CA THR A 54 -2.87 14.45 -0.59
C THR A 54 -2.55 15.24 0.68
N THR A 55 -2.63 16.58 0.63
CA THR A 55 -2.41 17.45 1.80
C THR A 55 -3.41 17.17 2.92
N LEU A 56 -4.70 17.06 2.60
CA LEU A 56 -5.74 16.78 3.59
C LEU A 56 -5.58 15.38 4.20
N GLN A 57 -5.20 14.39 3.39
CA GLN A 57 -4.91 13.05 3.90
C GLN A 57 -3.66 13.01 4.78
N ALA A 58 -2.64 13.80 4.45
CA ALA A 58 -1.46 13.96 5.29
C ALA A 58 -1.79 14.58 6.65
N LEU A 59 -2.72 15.54 6.70
CA LEU A 59 -3.23 16.09 7.97
C LEU A 59 -3.91 15.04 8.83
N TYR A 60 -4.75 14.18 8.24
CA TYR A 60 -5.35 13.05 8.97
C TYR A 60 -4.29 12.13 9.58
N ALA A 61 -3.27 11.80 8.79
CA ALA A 61 -2.18 10.93 9.25
C ALA A 61 -1.40 11.52 10.45
N ILE A 62 -1.12 12.83 10.40
CA ILE A 62 -0.40 13.52 11.46
C ILE A 62 -1.25 13.65 12.71
N TYR A 63 -2.52 13.99 12.59
CA TYR A 63 -3.45 14.06 13.72
C TYR A 63 -3.72 12.70 14.36
N ASP A 64 -3.65 11.61 13.58
CA ASP A 64 -3.73 10.24 14.11
C ASP A 64 -2.40 9.73 14.71
N ASN A 65 -1.38 10.58 14.80
CA ASN A 65 -0.05 10.25 15.37
C ASN A 65 0.64 9.06 14.68
N CYS A 66 0.66 9.00 13.37
CA CYS A 66 1.45 8.01 12.66
C CYS A 66 2.95 8.15 12.95
N ASN A 67 3.69 7.06 12.91
CA ASN A 67 5.14 7.08 13.15
C ASN A 67 5.94 7.52 11.91
N SER A 68 5.40 7.27 10.74
CA SER A 68 5.96 7.72 9.48
C SER A 68 4.85 7.90 8.44
N LEU A 69 5.09 8.79 7.47
CA LEU A 69 4.11 9.18 6.47
C LEU A 69 4.74 9.17 5.07
N HIS A 70 4.01 8.63 4.11
CA HIS A 70 4.25 8.81 2.69
C HIS A 70 3.14 9.67 2.08
N THR A 71 3.52 10.64 1.26
CA THR A 71 2.61 11.48 0.48
C THR A 71 2.77 11.18 -1.00
N ASN A 72 1.68 10.87 -1.68
CA ASN A 72 1.68 10.58 -3.11
C ASN A 72 2.00 11.84 -3.92
N ALA A 73 2.71 11.68 -5.01
CA ALA A 73 2.87 12.73 -6.00
C ALA A 73 1.56 12.91 -6.79
N TYR A 74 1.24 14.15 -7.15
CA TYR A 74 -0.04 14.47 -7.81
C TYR A 74 -0.23 13.78 -9.16
N ASP A 75 0.86 13.47 -9.86
CA ASP A 75 0.88 12.88 -11.20
C ASP A 75 0.92 11.34 -11.21
N GLU A 76 0.95 10.68 -10.05
CA GLU A 76 0.90 9.22 -9.94
C GLU A 76 -0.36 8.60 -10.57
N ALA A 77 -1.41 9.40 -10.79
CA ALA A 77 -2.60 8.96 -11.52
C ALA A 77 -2.32 8.64 -13.00
N ILE A 78 -1.22 9.16 -13.57
CA ILE A 78 -0.92 9.05 -15.00
C ILE A 78 0.47 8.45 -15.27
N THR A 79 1.47 8.81 -14.48
CA THR A 79 2.88 8.48 -14.76
C THR A 79 3.65 8.08 -13.50
N THR A 80 4.83 7.55 -13.67
CA THR A 80 5.83 7.51 -12.60
C THR A 80 6.15 8.95 -12.21
N PRO A 81 6.22 9.28 -10.92
CA PRO A 81 6.46 10.64 -10.46
C PRO A 81 7.70 11.28 -11.07
N THR A 82 7.57 12.55 -11.43
CA THR A 82 8.66 13.39 -11.89
C THR A 82 9.44 13.96 -10.71
N GLU A 83 10.60 14.58 -10.96
CA GLU A 83 11.37 15.27 -9.93
C GLU A 83 10.55 16.40 -9.29
N GLU A 84 9.81 17.17 -10.10
CA GLU A 84 8.93 18.25 -9.62
C GLU A 84 7.84 17.71 -8.72
N SER A 85 7.14 16.67 -9.14
CA SER A 85 6.00 16.11 -8.38
C SER A 85 6.44 15.46 -7.07
N VAL A 86 7.58 14.76 -7.06
CA VAL A 86 8.19 14.23 -5.83
C VAL A 86 8.57 15.35 -4.87
N ARG A 87 9.16 16.44 -5.39
CA ARG A 87 9.50 17.60 -4.57
C ARG A 87 8.25 18.23 -3.94
N ARG A 88 7.14 18.35 -4.67
CA ARG A 88 5.86 18.85 -4.16
C ARG A 88 5.29 17.93 -3.10
N ALA A 89 5.32 16.62 -3.31
CA ALA A 89 4.87 15.62 -2.34
C ALA A 89 5.66 15.70 -1.01
N MET A 90 6.97 15.87 -1.08
CA MET A 90 7.80 16.11 0.10
C MET A 90 7.51 17.48 0.75
N ALA A 91 7.27 18.50 -0.05
CA ALA A 91 6.96 19.84 0.44
C ALA A 91 5.67 19.86 1.28
N ILE A 92 4.66 19.06 0.94
CA ILE A 92 3.45 18.91 1.76
C ILE A 92 3.81 18.57 3.21
N GLN A 93 4.65 17.57 3.44
CA GLN A 93 5.07 17.17 4.78
C GLN A 93 5.91 18.25 5.48
N LEU A 94 6.80 18.92 4.74
CA LEU A 94 7.64 19.98 5.29
C LEU A 94 6.83 21.23 5.68
N ILE A 95 5.86 21.63 4.87
CA ILE A 95 4.94 22.74 5.17
C ILE A 95 4.16 22.44 6.44
N ILE A 96 3.52 21.27 6.53
CA ILE A 96 2.76 20.86 7.71
C ILE A 96 3.64 20.84 8.97
N ASN A 97 4.86 20.34 8.87
CA ASN A 97 5.75 20.19 10.01
C ASN A 97 6.50 21.50 10.36
N ARG A 98 7.03 22.21 9.37
CA ARG A 98 7.94 23.34 9.59
C ARG A 98 7.23 24.68 9.65
N GLU A 99 6.31 24.92 8.72
CA GLU A 99 5.59 26.19 8.65
C GLU A 99 4.41 26.23 9.61
N LEU A 100 3.58 25.17 9.61
CA LEU A 100 2.40 25.09 10.48
C LEU A 100 2.70 24.51 11.87
N GLY A 101 3.76 23.74 11.99
CA GLY A 101 4.23 23.20 13.28
C GLY A 101 3.30 22.17 13.91
N LEU A 102 2.42 21.52 13.16
CA LEU A 102 1.41 20.59 13.68
C LEU A 102 2.01 19.35 14.33
N ALA A 103 3.19 18.91 13.88
CA ALA A 103 3.89 17.78 14.49
C ALA A 103 4.54 18.08 15.86
N LYS A 104 4.45 19.31 16.36
CA LYS A 104 4.95 19.68 17.69
C LYS A 104 3.99 19.28 18.82
N ASN A 105 2.76 18.94 18.52
CA ASN A 105 1.76 18.48 19.47
C ASN A 105 1.67 16.97 19.43
N GLU A 106 1.75 16.34 20.61
CA GLU A 106 1.46 14.92 20.74
C GLU A 106 -0.05 14.73 20.97
N ASN A 107 -0.64 13.77 20.22
CA ASN A 107 -2.04 13.38 20.33
C ASN A 107 -3.02 14.59 20.34
N PRO A 108 -3.01 15.44 19.30
CA PRO A 108 -3.75 16.71 19.31
C PRO A 108 -5.28 16.55 19.36
N LEU A 109 -5.80 15.37 19.03
CA LEU A 109 -7.22 15.06 19.05
C LEU A 109 -7.70 14.46 20.39
N GLN A 110 -6.80 14.26 21.36
CA GLN A 110 -7.15 13.72 22.66
C GLN A 110 -8.14 14.64 23.39
N GLY A 111 -9.15 14.03 23.99
CA GLY A 111 -10.16 14.75 24.78
C GLY A 111 -11.30 15.35 23.97
N ALA A 112 -11.26 15.28 22.64
CA ALA A 112 -12.42 15.63 21.82
C ALA A 112 -13.46 14.52 21.92
N PHE A 113 -14.67 14.84 22.40
CA PHE A 113 -15.71 13.82 22.67
C PHE A 113 -16.08 13.01 21.43
N ILE A 114 -16.12 13.64 20.26
CA ILE A 114 -16.42 12.94 19.00
C ILE A 114 -15.33 11.94 18.61
N ILE A 115 -14.08 12.22 18.93
CA ILE A 115 -12.96 11.31 18.68
C ILE A 115 -13.03 10.09 19.60
N GLU A 116 -13.40 10.28 20.86
CA GLU A 116 -13.59 9.17 21.80
C GLU A 116 -14.76 8.28 21.36
N GLU A 117 -15.89 8.87 21.00
CA GLU A 117 -17.07 8.15 20.51
C GLU A 117 -16.76 7.37 19.23
N LEU A 118 -16.14 8.00 18.22
CA LEU A 118 -15.72 7.34 16.99
C LEU A 118 -14.72 6.21 17.25
N THR A 119 -13.81 6.40 18.20
CA THR A 119 -12.85 5.36 18.57
C THR A 119 -13.56 4.12 19.08
N GLU A 120 -14.57 4.25 19.90
CA GLU A 120 -15.36 3.11 20.43
C GLU A 120 -16.19 2.45 19.34
N LEU A 121 -16.87 3.22 18.51
CA LEU A 121 -17.66 2.70 17.40
C LEU A 121 -16.80 1.91 16.40
N VAL A 122 -15.66 2.44 16.01
CA VAL A 122 -14.76 1.77 15.07
C VAL A 122 -14.07 0.58 15.72
N GLU A 123 -13.68 0.63 17.01
CA GLU A 123 -13.14 -0.54 17.73
C GLU A 123 -14.15 -1.69 17.72
N ASN A 124 -15.41 -1.42 18.04
CA ASN A 124 -16.47 -2.43 18.04
C ASN A 124 -16.71 -3.03 16.65
N ALA A 125 -16.70 -2.21 15.59
CA ALA A 125 -16.85 -2.69 14.24
C ALA A 125 -15.67 -3.60 13.82
N VAL A 126 -14.44 -3.22 14.15
CA VAL A 126 -13.23 -4.02 13.87
C VAL A 126 -13.26 -5.35 14.64
N LEU A 127 -13.62 -5.34 15.92
CA LEU A 127 -13.70 -6.56 16.70
C LEU A 127 -14.79 -7.52 16.16
N THR A 128 -15.94 -6.99 15.77
CA THR A 128 -16.99 -7.78 15.10
C THR A 128 -16.47 -8.43 13.81
N GLU A 129 -15.67 -7.71 13.05
CA GLU A 129 -15.08 -8.29 11.83
C GLU A 129 -14.00 -9.34 12.13
N PHE A 130 -13.23 -9.17 13.19
CA PHE A 130 -12.30 -10.19 13.68
C PHE A 130 -13.03 -11.48 14.12
N ASP A 131 -14.16 -11.35 14.76
CA ASP A 131 -15.00 -12.52 15.14
C ASP A 131 -15.49 -13.26 13.89
N ARG A 132 -15.97 -12.55 12.88
CA ARG A 132 -16.39 -13.13 11.59
C ARG A 132 -15.26 -13.90 10.88
N ILE A 133 -14.05 -13.37 10.93
CA ILE A 133 -12.86 -14.04 10.39
C ILE A 133 -12.49 -15.28 11.22
N THR A 134 -12.58 -15.16 12.55
CA THR A 134 -12.28 -16.25 13.48
C THR A 134 -13.23 -17.44 13.31
N GLU A 135 -14.54 -17.18 13.16
CA GLU A 135 -15.58 -18.18 12.90
C GLU A 135 -15.34 -18.96 11.60
N ARG A 136 -14.61 -18.39 10.65
CA ARG A 136 -14.24 -19.02 9.38
C ARG A 136 -12.93 -19.79 9.41
N GLY A 137 -12.38 -20.03 10.60
CA GLY A 137 -11.09 -20.71 10.76
C GLY A 137 -9.89 -19.77 10.73
N GLY A 138 -10.09 -18.50 11.09
CA GLY A 138 -9.06 -17.47 11.07
C GLY A 138 -8.78 -16.94 9.66
N VAL A 139 -7.66 -16.24 9.52
CA VAL A 139 -7.30 -15.60 8.24
C VAL A 139 -7.22 -16.60 7.08
N LEU A 140 -6.59 -17.74 7.28
CA LEU A 140 -6.43 -18.76 6.23
C LEU A 140 -7.77 -19.38 5.83
N GLY A 141 -8.60 -19.79 6.78
CA GLY A 141 -9.93 -20.37 6.49
C GLY A 141 -10.87 -19.35 5.82
N ALA A 142 -10.81 -18.08 6.22
CA ALA A 142 -11.54 -17.02 5.55
C ALA A 142 -11.02 -16.77 4.12
N MET A 143 -9.71 -16.91 3.86
CA MET A 143 -9.15 -16.81 2.50
C MET A 143 -9.58 -17.98 1.61
N GLU A 144 -9.61 -19.20 2.13
CA GLU A 144 -10.06 -20.38 1.38
C GLU A 144 -11.52 -20.24 0.91
N THR A 145 -12.36 -19.61 1.72
CA THR A 145 -13.77 -19.31 1.38
C THR A 145 -13.94 -17.99 0.62
N MET A 146 -12.85 -17.32 0.22
CA MET A 146 -12.86 -16.06 -0.52
C MET A 146 -13.54 -14.89 0.23
N TYR A 147 -13.65 -14.97 1.54
CA TYR A 147 -14.40 -14.00 2.35
C TYR A 147 -13.86 -12.56 2.22
N GLN A 148 -12.57 -12.35 2.48
CA GLN A 148 -11.95 -11.02 2.43
C GLN A 148 -12.06 -10.42 1.02
N ARG A 149 -11.83 -11.26 0.00
CA ARG A 149 -11.94 -10.85 -1.41
C ARG A 149 -13.35 -10.40 -1.76
N SER A 150 -14.36 -11.18 -1.37
CA SER A 150 -15.76 -10.83 -1.64
C SER A 150 -16.14 -9.51 -0.99
N LYS A 151 -15.72 -9.27 0.27
CA LYS A 151 -15.96 -8.00 0.96
C LYS A 151 -15.30 -6.82 0.27
N ILE A 152 -14.04 -6.97 -0.17
CA ILE A 152 -13.33 -5.91 -0.92
C ILE A 152 -14.03 -5.62 -2.26
N GLN A 153 -14.52 -6.65 -2.96
CA GLN A 153 -15.20 -6.48 -4.23
C GLN A 153 -16.59 -5.82 -4.06
N GLU A 154 -17.35 -6.22 -3.05
CA GLU A 154 -18.64 -5.62 -2.70
C GLU A 154 -18.50 -4.12 -2.42
N GLU A 155 -17.55 -3.74 -1.57
CA GLU A 155 -17.26 -2.33 -1.24
C GLU A 155 -16.75 -1.55 -2.47
N SER A 156 -15.89 -2.15 -3.28
CA SER A 156 -15.39 -1.51 -4.49
C SER A 156 -16.52 -1.21 -5.46
N LEU A 157 -17.45 -2.16 -5.67
CA LEU A 157 -18.61 -1.97 -6.54
C LEU A 157 -19.55 -0.89 -5.98
N TYR A 158 -19.78 -0.89 -4.66
CA TYR A 158 -20.60 0.12 -4.00
C TYR A 158 -20.08 1.53 -4.26
N TYR A 159 -18.79 1.77 -3.98
CA TYR A 159 -18.18 3.09 -4.20
C TYR A 159 -18.12 3.48 -5.68
N GLU A 160 -17.86 2.55 -6.59
CA GLU A 160 -17.91 2.84 -8.02
C GLU A 160 -19.34 3.24 -8.47
N THR A 161 -20.35 2.56 -7.95
CA THR A 161 -21.74 2.93 -8.20
C THR A 161 -22.04 4.35 -7.73
N LEU A 162 -21.66 4.71 -6.50
CA LEU A 162 -21.86 6.06 -5.97
C LEU A 162 -21.12 7.14 -6.77
N LYS A 163 -19.93 6.83 -7.30
CA LYS A 163 -19.19 7.74 -8.18
C LYS A 163 -19.93 7.95 -9.52
N HIS A 164 -20.45 6.87 -10.11
CA HIS A 164 -21.17 6.93 -11.37
C HIS A 164 -22.52 7.67 -11.25
N THR A 165 -23.24 7.48 -10.15
CA THR A 165 -24.50 8.20 -9.90
C THR A 165 -24.29 9.65 -9.48
N GLY A 166 -23.09 10.02 -9.06
CA GLY A 166 -22.77 11.34 -8.52
C GLY A 166 -23.13 11.53 -7.03
N GLU A 167 -23.65 10.49 -6.37
CA GLU A 167 -23.91 10.51 -4.93
C GLU A 167 -22.63 10.65 -4.11
N PHE A 168 -21.52 10.13 -4.62
CA PHE A 168 -20.19 10.38 -4.09
C PHE A 168 -19.49 11.47 -4.92
N PRO A 169 -19.51 12.74 -4.47
CA PRO A 169 -18.95 13.84 -5.23
C PRO A 169 -17.43 13.78 -5.29
N ILE A 170 -16.88 13.85 -6.49
CA ILE A 170 -15.44 13.97 -6.73
C ILE A 170 -15.21 15.26 -7.52
N ILE A 171 -14.63 16.25 -6.87
CA ILE A 171 -14.41 17.58 -7.41
C ILE A 171 -13.51 17.52 -8.66
N GLY A 172 -13.97 18.14 -9.74
CA GLY A 172 -13.28 18.12 -11.03
C GLY A 172 -13.43 16.83 -11.84
N VAL A 173 -14.14 15.81 -11.32
CA VAL A 173 -14.36 14.52 -11.99
C VAL A 173 -15.84 14.31 -12.34
N ASN A 174 -16.72 14.32 -11.34
CA ASN A 174 -18.17 14.20 -11.53
C ASN A 174 -18.94 15.40 -10.97
N THR A 175 -18.29 16.30 -10.24
CA THR A 175 -18.88 17.44 -9.55
C THR A 175 -17.94 18.63 -9.70
N PHE A 176 -18.47 19.85 -9.77
CA PHE A 176 -17.70 21.10 -9.91
C PHE A 176 -16.75 21.05 -11.12
N LEU A 177 -17.29 20.70 -12.27
CA LEU A 177 -16.53 20.65 -13.52
C LEU A 177 -16.20 22.05 -14.02
N SER A 178 -15.05 22.19 -14.68
CA SER A 178 -14.67 23.43 -15.37
C SER A 178 -15.68 23.78 -16.46
N SER A 179 -16.01 25.04 -16.64
CA SER A 179 -16.86 25.54 -17.75
C SER A 179 -16.27 25.23 -19.15
N LYS A 180 -14.96 24.95 -19.21
CA LYS A 180 -14.26 24.54 -20.44
C LYS A 180 -14.19 23.02 -20.61
N GLY A 181 -14.92 22.27 -19.79
CA GLY A 181 -14.73 20.82 -19.58
C GLY A 181 -13.61 20.56 -18.56
N SER A 182 -13.55 19.33 -18.06
CA SER A 182 -12.47 18.87 -17.17
C SER A 182 -11.69 17.76 -17.88
N PRO A 183 -10.90 18.10 -18.92
CA PRO A 183 -10.15 17.10 -19.68
C PRO A 183 -9.05 16.47 -18.82
N THR A 184 -8.66 15.27 -19.17
CA THR A 184 -7.40 14.70 -18.70
C THR A 184 -6.25 15.46 -19.35
N VAL A 185 -5.50 16.21 -18.55
CA VAL A 185 -4.31 16.92 -19.01
C VAL A 185 -3.11 16.03 -18.71
N LEU A 186 -2.38 15.64 -19.75
CA LEU A 186 -1.14 14.90 -19.57
C LEU A 186 -0.09 15.80 -18.89
N PRO A 187 0.65 15.30 -17.91
CA PRO A 187 1.81 16.01 -17.36
C PRO A 187 2.79 16.40 -18.46
N ARG A 188 3.57 17.47 -18.24
CA ARG A 188 4.59 17.92 -19.19
C ARG A 188 5.59 16.83 -19.53
N GLU A 189 5.86 15.97 -18.57
CA GLU A 189 6.76 14.83 -18.71
C GLU A 189 6.04 13.55 -18.29
N VAL A 190 6.07 12.54 -19.14
CA VAL A 190 5.60 11.18 -18.85
C VAL A 190 6.81 10.27 -18.90
N ILE A 191 7.25 9.81 -17.73
CA ILE A 191 8.44 8.95 -17.63
C ILE A 191 8.09 7.57 -18.16
N ARG A 192 8.78 7.18 -19.24
CA ARG A 192 8.72 5.87 -19.87
C ARG A 192 10.14 5.43 -20.25
N ALA A 193 10.40 4.14 -20.17
CA ALA A 193 11.65 3.59 -20.69
C ALA A 193 11.72 3.82 -22.20
N THR A 194 12.88 4.26 -22.68
CA THR A 194 13.17 4.39 -24.13
C THR A 194 13.33 3.02 -24.78
N GLU A 195 13.26 2.95 -26.11
CA GLU A 195 13.52 1.68 -26.81
C GLU A 195 14.96 1.20 -26.60
N GLU A 196 15.92 2.12 -26.58
CA GLU A 196 17.33 1.79 -26.32
C GLU A 196 17.53 1.18 -24.91
N GLU A 197 16.86 1.71 -23.89
CA GLU A 197 16.90 1.14 -22.53
C GLU A 197 16.29 -0.26 -22.49
N LYS A 198 15.19 -0.48 -23.20
CA LYS A 198 14.55 -1.81 -23.28
C LYS A 198 15.43 -2.81 -24.01
N GLU A 199 15.97 -2.45 -25.15
CA GLU A 199 16.89 -3.29 -25.95
C GLU A 199 18.16 -3.61 -25.17
N TYR A 200 18.73 -2.62 -24.48
CA TYR A 200 19.88 -2.83 -23.61
C TYR A 200 19.57 -3.85 -22.51
N GLN A 201 18.42 -3.69 -21.83
CA GLN A 201 18.00 -4.63 -20.77
C GLN A 201 17.80 -6.05 -21.31
N ILE A 202 17.18 -6.20 -22.48
CA ILE A 202 16.99 -7.51 -23.13
C ILE A 202 18.35 -8.14 -23.50
N THR A 203 19.26 -7.36 -24.06
CA THR A 203 20.61 -7.82 -24.42
C THR A 203 21.38 -8.30 -23.19
N MET A 204 21.36 -7.52 -22.09
CA MET A 204 22.02 -7.89 -20.85
C MET A 204 21.41 -9.14 -20.22
N LEU A 205 20.07 -9.26 -20.25
CA LEU A 205 19.37 -10.43 -19.76
C LEU A 205 19.75 -11.69 -20.56
N THR A 206 19.76 -11.59 -21.89
CA THR A 206 20.11 -12.69 -22.76
C THR A 206 21.58 -13.12 -22.53
N ALA A 207 22.51 -12.18 -22.44
CA ALA A 207 23.90 -12.45 -22.15
C ALA A 207 24.09 -13.15 -20.78
N LEU A 208 23.38 -12.69 -19.74
CA LEU A 208 23.38 -13.33 -18.42
C LEU A 208 22.91 -14.79 -18.50
N GLN A 209 21.81 -15.04 -19.19
CA GLN A 209 21.21 -16.36 -19.32
C GLN A 209 22.06 -17.31 -20.13
N GLU A 210 22.66 -16.82 -21.23
CA GLU A 210 23.52 -17.61 -22.11
C GLU A 210 24.87 -17.94 -21.47
N GLY A 211 25.48 -16.96 -20.82
CA GLY A 211 26.82 -17.10 -20.23
C GLY A 211 26.84 -18.01 -19.00
N ASN A 212 25.70 -18.31 -18.36
CA ASN A 212 25.66 -19.04 -17.11
C ASN A 212 24.84 -20.34 -17.15
N LYS A 213 24.47 -20.84 -18.32
CA LYS A 213 23.54 -21.99 -18.48
C LYS A 213 23.91 -23.22 -17.65
N ASP A 214 25.14 -23.62 -17.62
CA ASP A 214 25.58 -24.86 -16.97
C ASP A 214 25.60 -24.70 -15.44
N LYS A 215 26.13 -23.60 -14.94
CA LYS A 215 26.18 -23.31 -13.52
C LYS A 215 24.78 -23.09 -12.95
N LEU A 216 23.96 -22.35 -13.67
CA LEU A 216 22.61 -22.01 -13.28
C LEU A 216 21.73 -23.24 -13.07
N LYS A 217 21.86 -24.27 -13.93
CA LYS A 217 21.12 -25.51 -13.79
C LYS A 217 21.37 -26.18 -12.45
N VAL A 218 22.60 -26.16 -11.97
CA VAL A 218 22.99 -26.73 -10.67
C VAL A 218 22.46 -25.89 -9.52
N ASP A 219 22.60 -24.58 -9.60
CA ASP A 219 22.16 -23.66 -8.55
C ASP A 219 20.63 -23.65 -8.39
N LEU A 220 19.87 -23.66 -9.51
CA LEU A 220 18.41 -23.76 -9.45
C LEU A 220 17.93 -25.10 -8.89
N ALA A 221 18.57 -26.21 -9.24
CA ALA A 221 18.24 -27.52 -8.68
C ALA A 221 18.47 -27.56 -7.17
N ARG A 222 19.57 -26.97 -6.69
CA ARG A 222 19.88 -26.84 -5.26
C ARG A 222 18.87 -25.95 -4.52
N LEU A 223 18.44 -24.83 -5.16
CA LEU A 223 17.40 -23.97 -4.64
C LEU A 223 16.07 -24.71 -4.47
N GLN A 224 15.67 -25.50 -5.46
CA GLN A 224 14.47 -26.35 -5.39
C GLN A 224 14.58 -27.40 -4.28
N GLU A 225 15.71 -28.09 -4.18
CA GLU A 225 15.94 -29.09 -3.13
C GLU A 225 15.79 -28.48 -1.73
N LYS A 226 16.36 -27.32 -1.49
CA LYS A 226 16.23 -26.61 -0.21
C LYS A 226 14.79 -26.17 0.05
N ALA A 227 14.07 -25.73 -0.98
CA ALA A 227 12.67 -25.36 -0.87
C ALA A 227 11.81 -26.56 -0.45
N ILE A 228 12.00 -27.71 -1.09
CA ILE A 228 11.29 -28.96 -0.77
C ILE A 228 11.58 -29.42 0.67
N LYS A 229 12.83 -29.29 1.12
CA LYS A 229 13.26 -29.63 2.48
C LYS A 229 12.89 -28.60 3.54
N ASN A 230 12.28 -27.49 3.15
CA ASN A 230 11.94 -26.38 4.05
C ASN A 230 13.16 -25.80 4.79
N GLU A 231 14.31 -25.76 4.12
CA GLU A 231 15.54 -25.17 4.63
C GLU A 231 15.57 -23.65 4.38
N ASN A 232 16.57 -22.98 4.97
CA ASN A 232 16.76 -21.54 4.74
C ASN A 232 17.14 -21.24 3.28
N LEU A 233 16.24 -20.59 2.55
CA LEU A 233 16.46 -20.24 1.13
C LEU A 233 17.31 -18.99 0.93
N PHE A 234 17.44 -18.12 1.93
CA PHE A 234 18.08 -16.82 1.72
C PHE A 234 19.54 -16.94 1.30
N ALA A 235 20.31 -17.79 1.98
CA ALA A 235 21.71 -18.02 1.64
C ALA A 235 21.88 -18.59 0.21
N GLU A 236 20.95 -19.48 -0.21
CA GLU A 236 20.96 -20.04 -1.54
C GLU A 236 20.56 -19.02 -2.62
N LEU A 237 19.59 -18.17 -2.34
CA LEU A 237 19.19 -17.07 -3.20
C LEU A 237 20.36 -16.09 -3.40
N MET A 238 21.14 -15.78 -2.36
CA MET A 238 22.31 -14.92 -2.44
C MET A 238 23.36 -15.44 -3.45
N GLU A 239 23.51 -16.77 -3.57
CA GLU A 239 24.41 -17.38 -4.54
C GLU A 239 23.76 -17.48 -5.93
N THR A 240 22.51 -17.95 -6.01
CA THR A 240 21.79 -18.16 -7.26
C THR A 240 21.57 -16.85 -8.03
N CYS A 241 21.22 -15.76 -7.35
CA CYS A 241 20.95 -14.46 -7.96
C CYS A 241 22.20 -13.80 -8.61
N LYS A 242 23.41 -14.31 -8.35
CA LYS A 242 24.61 -13.85 -9.05
C LYS A 242 24.61 -14.25 -10.54
N TYR A 243 23.86 -15.30 -10.90
CA TYR A 243 23.90 -15.95 -12.21
C TYR A 243 22.52 -16.16 -12.84
N ALA A 244 21.46 -16.01 -12.04
CA ALA A 244 20.07 -16.22 -12.45
C ALA A 244 19.34 -14.90 -12.62
N SER A 245 18.49 -14.83 -13.64
CA SER A 245 17.49 -13.77 -13.73
C SER A 245 16.34 -14.02 -12.75
N LEU A 246 15.60 -12.95 -12.42
CA LEU A 246 14.41 -13.02 -11.58
C LEU A 246 13.41 -14.05 -12.12
N GLY A 247 13.15 -14.07 -13.43
CA GLY A 247 12.24 -15.03 -14.07
C GLY A 247 12.67 -16.48 -13.85
N GLN A 248 13.97 -16.79 -13.98
CA GLN A 248 14.49 -18.14 -13.78
C GLN A 248 14.37 -18.60 -12.32
N VAL A 249 14.62 -17.72 -11.35
CA VAL A 249 14.46 -18.02 -9.93
C VAL A 249 12.98 -18.27 -9.59
N THR A 250 12.10 -17.39 -10.05
CA THR A 250 10.65 -17.51 -9.80
C THR A 250 10.07 -18.75 -10.45
N GLU A 251 10.41 -19.04 -11.70
CA GLU A 251 9.95 -20.26 -12.39
C GLU A 251 10.41 -21.52 -11.67
N SER A 252 11.68 -21.56 -11.24
CA SER A 252 12.22 -22.67 -10.48
C SER A 252 11.45 -22.93 -9.16
N LEU A 253 11.12 -21.87 -8.43
CA LEU A 253 10.35 -21.97 -7.19
C LEU A 253 8.88 -22.31 -7.44
N PHE A 254 8.27 -21.83 -8.53
CA PHE A 254 6.90 -22.21 -8.92
C PHE A 254 6.75 -23.69 -9.22
N GLN A 255 7.78 -24.33 -9.77
CA GLN A 255 7.76 -25.77 -10.06
C GLN A 255 7.63 -26.62 -8.79
N VAL A 256 8.12 -26.16 -7.65
CA VAL A 256 8.11 -26.91 -6.39
C VAL A 256 7.10 -26.39 -5.37
N GLY A 257 6.77 -25.09 -5.39
CA GLY A 257 5.87 -24.44 -4.44
C GLY A 257 4.50 -24.07 -5.03
N GLY A 258 4.32 -24.26 -6.34
CA GLY A 258 3.14 -23.78 -7.04
C GLY A 258 3.16 -22.28 -7.31
N GLN A 259 2.38 -21.87 -8.28
CA GLN A 259 2.27 -20.47 -8.72
C GLN A 259 1.04 -19.81 -8.12
N TYR A 260 1.25 -18.65 -7.47
CA TYR A 260 0.13 -17.79 -7.10
C TYR A 260 -0.59 -17.29 -8.36
N ARG A 261 -1.87 -17.60 -8.45
CA ARG A 261 -2.75 -17.08 -9.49
C ARG A 261 -3.72 -16.08 -8.87
N ARG A 262 -3.66 -14.84 -9.34
CA ARG A 262 -4.67 -13.86 -9.01
C ARG A 262 -5.98 -14.27 -9.68
N ASN A 263 -6.92 -14.77 -8.91
CA ASN A 263 -8.27 -14.99 -9.41
C ASN A 263 -8.95 -13.63 -9.55
N MET A 264 -9.08 -13.16 -10.76
CA MET A 264 -9.88 -11.95 -11.07
C MET A 264 -11.32 -12.34 -11.38
#